data_7db1eff521f65272fd1f189dd224d6e9
#
_entry.id   7db1eff521f65272fd1f189dd224d6e9
#
_cell.length_a   1.000
_cell.length_b   1.000
_cell.length_c   1.000
_cell.angle_alpha   90.00
_cell.angle_beta   90.00
_cell.angle_gamma   90.00
#
_symmetry.space_group_name_H-M   'P 1'
#
loop_
_entity.id
_entity.type
_entity.pdbx_description
1 polymer ?
#
loop_
_entity_poly.entity_id
_entity_poly.type
_entity_poly.pdbx_seq_one_letter_code
_entity_poly.pdbx_strand_id
1 'polypeptide(L)'
;MAVARVRLSFDRGAVNEIGMDEARRRVLDMTRATLNRAIVLTPVRHGFLRGRNDMRLWETGLVAYGEVYNDARYAAAVHNGADPRIIRAKPRAGGRQGALRFRAGGRFIYRKQVNWPGTKPRPWLTTAMIQVAPQYGFEIVDV
;
A
#
# COMPACT_ATOMS: atom_id res chain seq x y z
N MET A 1 -9.52 8.05 2.68
CA MET A 1 -8.08 7.96 2.42
C MET A 1 -7.79 6.80 1.49
N ALA A 2 -7.02 7.03 0.44
CA ALA A 2 -6.54 5.95 -0.40
C ALA A 2 -5.47 5.13 0.36
N VAL A 3 -5.70 3.85 0.51
CA VAL A 3 -4.83 2.93 1.25
C VAL A 3 -4.30 1.88 0.27
N ALA A 4 -3.01 1.63 0.28
CA ALA A 4 -2.44 0.49 -0.44
C ALA A 4 -2.67 -0.79 0.38
N ARG A 5 -3.25 -1.81 -0.24
CA ARG A 5 -3.56 -3.08 0.45
C ARG A 5 -3.52 -4.28 -0.48
N VAL A 6 -3.24 -5.44 0.10
CA VAL A 6 -3.44 -6.76 -0.50
C VAL A 6 -4.23 -7.64 0.45
N ARG A 7 -5.13 -8.44 -0.07
CA ARG A 7 -6.04 -9.27 0.71
C ARG A 7 -5.95 -10.73 0.31
N LEU A 8 -6.04 -11.60 1.32
CA LEU A 8 -6.05 -13.05 1.15
C LEU A 8 -7.29 -13.62 1.82
N SER A 9 -7.79 -14.71 1.29
CA SER A 9 -8.91 -15.41 1.92
C SER A 9 -8.88 -16.92 1.66
N PHE A 10 -9.39 -17.67 2.61
CA PHE A 10 -9.90 -19.01 2.40
C PHE A 10 -11.39 -18.94 2.19
N ASP A 11 -11.87 -19.50 1.09
CA ASP A 11 -13.29 -19.57 0.80
C ASP A 11 -13.99 -20.66 1.64
N ARG A 12 -15.32 -20.69 1.56
CA ARG A 12 -16.15 -21.64 2.29
C ARG A 12 -15.83 -23.09 1.96
N GLY A 13 -15.55 -23.41 0.69
CA GLY A 13 -15.22 -24.76 0.25
C GLY A 13 -13.92 -25.25 0.86
N ALA A 14 -12.87 -24.45 0.78
CA ALA A 14 -11.57 -24.76 1.37
C ALA A 14 -11.64 -24.89 2.89
N VAL A 15 -12.42 -24.02 3.57
CA VAL A 15 -12.62 -24.10 5.02
C VAL A 15 -13.33 -25.39 5.44
N ASN A 16 -14.30 -25.86 4.66
CA ASN A 16 -14.99 -27.11 4.95
C ASN A 16 -14.07 -28.35 4.83
N GLU A 17 -13.06 -28.29 3.96
CA GLU A 17 -12.11 -29.39 3.79
C GLU A 17 -11.10 -29.49 4.93
N ILE A 18 -10.57 -28.36 5.39
CA ILE A 18 -9.45 -28.32 6.36
C ILE A 18 -9.87 -27.90 7.77
N GLY A 19 -11.10 -27.39 7.95
CA GLY A 19 -11.59 -26.84 9.20
C GLY A 19 -11.20 -25.37 9.41
N MET A 20 -12.01 -24.66 10.21
CA MET A 20 -11.83 -23.22 10.44
C MET A 20 -10.52 -22.89 11.18
N ASP A 21 -10.13 -23.71 12.15
CA ASP A 21 -8.89 -23.47 12.92
C ASP A 21 -7.64 -23.57 12.05
N GLU A 22 -7.61 -24.53 11.14
CA GLU A 22 -6.51 -24.67 10.18
C GLU A 22 -6.53 -23.54 9.16
N ALA A 23 -7.71 -23.12 8.68
CA ALA A 23 -7.86 -21.98 7.79
C ALA A 23 -7.34 -20.69 8.44
N ARG A 24 -7.70 -20.43 9.69
CA ARG A 24 -7.20 -19.28 10.47
C ARG A 24 -5.68 -19.28 10.56
N ARG A 25 -5.10 -20.43 10.88
CA ARG A 25 -3.64 -20.59 11.01
C ARG A 25 -2.95 -20.30 9.69
N ARG A 26 -3.40 -20.86 8.59
CA ARG A 26 -2.81 -20.65 7.26
C ARG A 26 -2.92 -19.21 6.81
N VAL A 27 -4.07 -18.57 7.01
CA VAL A 27 -4.26 -17.14 6.72
C VAL A 27 -3.33 -16.29 7.56
N LEU A 28 -3.21 -16.57 8.86
CA LEU A 28 -2.28 -15.86 9.74
C LEU A 28 -0.83 -15.99 9.28
N ASP A 29 -0.38 -17.20 9.01
CA ASP A 29 1.01 -17.47 8.63
C ASP A 29 1.36 -16.79 7.30
N MET A 30 0.48 -16.90 6.31
CA MET A 30 0.69 -16.24 5.02
C MET A 30 0.61 -14.71 5.14
N THR A 31 -0.34 -14.18 5.90
CA THR A 31 -0.47 -12.72 6.08
C THR A 31 0.77 -12.16 6.77
N ARG A 32 1.28 -12.83 7.78
CA ARG A 32 2.51 -12.46 8.48
C ARG A 32 3.73 -12.53 7.57
N ALA A 33 3.86 -13.59 6.80
CA ALA A 33 4.96 -13.74 5.83
C ALA A 33 4.90 -12.66 4.74
N THR A 34 3.71 -12.33 4.26
CA THR A 34 3.50 -11.24 3.30
C THR A 34 3.86 -9.89 3.90
N LEU A 35 3.47 -9.62 5.15
CA LEU A 35 3.85 -8.39 5.86
C LEU A 35 5.38 -8.28 5.97
N ASN A 36 6.04 -9.31 6.41
CA ASN A 36 7.51 -9.31 6.56
C ASN A 36 8.19 -9.06 5.22
N ARG A 37 7.71 -9.67 4.15
CA ARG A 37 8.25 -9.44 2.81
C ARG A 37 7.95 -8.03 2.30
N ALA A 38 6.75 -7.51 2.56
CA ALA A 38 6.36 -6.14 2.21
C ALA A 38 7.25 -5.10 2.90
N ILE A 39 7.59 -5.31 4.17
CA ILE A 39 8.50 -4.43 4.91
C ILE A 39 9.86 -4.35 4.21
N VAL A 40 10.39 -5.47 3.75
CA VAL A 40 11.67 -5.53 3.02
C VAL A 40 11.59 -4.80 1.67
N LEU A 41 10.49 -4.99 0.94
CA LEU A 41 10.29 -4.43 -0.40
C LEU A 41 9.83 -2.97 -0.40
N THR A 42 9.40 -2.42 0.73
CA THR A 42 8.91 -1.04 0.82
C THR A 42 9.99 -0.05 0.42
N PRO A 43 9.71 0.87 -0.52
CA PRO A 43 10.64 1.93 -0.87
C PRO A 43 10.98 2.80 0.36
N VAL A 44 12.26 3.03 0.59
CA VAL A 44 12.71 3.79 1.78
C VAL A 44 13.37 5.08 1.35
N ARG A 45 12.81 6.19 1.82
CA ARG A 45 13.47 7.50 1.80
C ARG A 45 13.83 7.96 3.21
N HIS A 46 12.87 7.85 4.13
CA HIS A 46 13.03 8.25 5.54
C HIS A 46 12.49 7.21 6.53
N GLY A 47 12.10 6.04 6.05
CA GLY A 47 11.57 4.95 6.89
C GLY A 47 10.09 5.07 7.27
N PHE A 48 9.45 6.21 7.06
CA PHE A 48 8.05 6.43 7.44
C PHE A 48 7.09 5.45 6.75
N LEU A 49 7.21 5.29 5.42
CA LEU A 49 6.36 4.37 4.66
C LEU A 49 6.54 2.92 5.13
N ARG A 50 7.78 2.51 5.37
CA ARG A 50 8.10 1.16 5.87
C ARG A 50 7.47 0.89 7.23
N GLY A 51 7.53 1.84 8.14
CA GLY A 51 6.96 1.73 9.49
C GLY A 51 5.43 1.72 9.55
N ARG A 52 4.75 2.03 8.42
CA ARG A 52 3.28 2.05 8.33
C ARG A 52 2.70 0.81 7.66
N ASN A 53 3.51 -0.17 7.30
CA ASN A 53 3.00 -1.48 6.89
C ASN A 53 2.45 -2.20 8.12
N ASP A 54 1.25 -2.72 8.01
CA ASP A 54 0.57 -3.45 9.06
C ASP A 54 -0.34 -4.52 8.47
N MET A 55 -0.89 -5.37 9.30
CA MET A 55 -1.80 -6.43 8.90
C MET A 55 -3.03 -6.48 9.79
N ARG A 56 -4.10 -7.05 9.28
CA ARG A 56 -5.29 -7.37 10.05
C ARG A 56 -5.90 -8.68 9.60
N LEU A 57 -6.60 -9.34 10.50
CA LEU A 57 -7.29 -10.59 10.29
C LEU A 57 -8.74 -10.43 10.71
N TRP A 58 -9.66 -11.03 9.97
CA TRP A 58 -11.06 -11.10 10.34
C TRP A 58 -11.75 -12.30 9.69
N GLU A 59 -12.95 -12.55 10.12
CA GLU A 59 -13.79 -13.62 9.59
C GLU A 59 -15.17 -13.09 9.27
N THR A 60 -15.77 -13.64 8.23
CA THR A 60 -17.17 -13.38 7.87
C THR A 60 -17.79 -14.70 7.46
N GLY A 61 -18.73 -15.21 8.29
CA GLY A 61 -19.29 -16.54 8.09
C GLY A 61 -18.20 -17.63 8.18
N LEU A 62 -18.08 -18.44 7.13
CA LEU A 62 -17.06 -19.50 7.01
C LEU A 62 -15.88 -19.06 6.12
N VAL A 63 -15.56 -17.78 6.09
CA VAL A 63 -14.44 -17.24 5.31
C VAL A 63 -13.46 -16.54 6.24
N ALA A 64 -12.20 -16.97 6.21
CA ALA A 64 -11.10 -16.32 6.93
C ALA A 64 -10.35 -15.39 6.00
N TYR A 65 -10.10 -14.16 6.45
CA TYR A 65 -9.44 -13.11 5.70
C TYR A 65 -8.18 -12.62 6.40
N GLY A 66 -7.18 -12.31 5.61
CA GLY A 66 -6.01 -11.57 6.01
C GLY A 66 -5.76 -10.41 5.05
N GLU A 67 -5.29 -9.31 5.56
CA GLU A 67 -4.96 -8.13 4.76
C GLU A 67 -3.64 -7.54 5.24
N VAL A 68 -2.76 -7.22 4.31
CA VAL A 68 -1.58 -6.38 4.54
C VAL A 68 -1.83 -5.04 3.89
N TYR A 69 -1.62 -3.97 4.63
CA TYR A 69 -1.93 -2.62 4.18
C TYR A 69 -0.88 -1.60 4.64
N ASN A 70 -0.94 -0.43 4.06
CA ASN A 70 -0.16 0.72 4.46
C ASN A 70 -1.07 1.95 4.48
N ASP A 71 -1.17 2.60 5.61
CA ASP A 71 -2.08 3.73 5.85
C ASP A 71 -1.42 5.11 5.69
N ALA A 72 -0.18 5.17 5.23
CA ALA A 72 0.45 6.45 4.90
C ALA A 72 -0.36 7.16 3.80
N ARG A 73 -0.55 8.47 3.94
CA ARG A 73 -1.37 9.28 3.01
C ARG A 73 -0.96 9.15 1.54
N TYR A 74 0.32 8.93 1.29
CA TYR A 74 0.88 8.80 -0.05
C TYR A 74 1.14 7.34 -0.47
N ALA A 75 0.79 6.36 0.37
CA ALA A 75 1.06 4.95 0.10
C ALA A 75 0.45 4.48 -1.22
N ALA A 76 -0.81 4.81 -1.49
CA ALA A 76 -1.48 4.43 -2.73
C ALA A 76 -0.80 5.04 -3.96
N ALA A 77 -0.37 6.30 -3.90
CA ALA A 77 0.33 6.96 -4.99
C ALA A 77 1.71 6.33 -5.27
N VAL A 78 2.43 5.91 -4.23
CA VAL A 78 3.71 5.20 -4.40
C VAL A 78 3.49 3.79 -4.94
N HIS A 79 2.49 3.08 -4.42
CA HIS A 79 2.20 1.70 -4.81
C HIS A 79 1.67 1.59 -6.25
N ASN A 80 0.67 2.39 -6.57
CA ASN A 80 -0.03 2.34 -7.86
C ASN A 80 0.53 3.32 -8.90
N GLY A 81 1.43 4.21 -8.48
CA GLY A 81 1.85 5.33 -9.29
C GLY A 81 0.84 6.48 -9.27
N ALA A 82 1.19 7.58 -9.89
CA ALA A 82 0.31 8.73 -10.04
C ALA A 82 0.63 9.47 -11.34
N ASP A 83 -0.41 9.91 -12.03
CA ASP A 83 -0.28 10.57 -13.33
C ASP A 83 0.37 11.96 -13.22
N PRO A 84 1.05 12.40 -14.29
CA PRO A 84 1.56 13.77 -14.38
C PRO A 84 0.42 14.79 -14.24
N ARG A 85 0.69 15.86 -13.52
CA ARG A 85 -0.29 16.93 -13.32
C ARG A 85 0.37 18.27 -13.06
N ILE A 86 -0.40 19.33 -13.27
CA ILE A 86 0.01 20.69 -12.88
C ILE A 86 -0.43 20.93 -11.44
N ILE A 87 0.52 21.22 -10.56
CA ILE A 87 0.26 21.61 -9.18
C ILE A 87 0.27 23.12 -9.11
N ARG A 88 -0.84 23.73 -8.66
CA ARG A 88 -0.99 25.17 -8.50
C ARG A 88 -0.98 25.56 -7.02
N ALA A 89 -0.39 26.71 -6.73
CA ALA A 89 -0.42 27.28 -5.40
C ALA A 89 -1.85 27.68 -5.04
N LYS A 90 -2.25 27.38 -3.81
CA LYS A 90 -3.56 27.79 -3.28
C LYS A 90 -3.54 29.31 -2.97
N PRO A 91 -4.64 30.04 -3.20
CA PRO A 91 -4.75 31.43 -2.76
C PRO A 91 -4.57 31.54 -1.25
N ARG A 92 -3.95 32.62 -0.81
CA ARG A 92 -3.88 32.98 0.61
C ARG A 92 -5.12 33.73 1.05
N ALA A 93 -5.34 33.79 2.36
CA ALA A 93 -6.39 34.63 2.95
C ALA A 93 -6.28 36.08 2.46
N GLY A 94 -7.43 36.71 2.18
CA GLY A 94 -7.49 38.06 1.63
C GLY A 94 -7.25 38.17 0.11
N GLY A 95 -7.38 37.05 -0.63
CA GLY A 95 -7.26 37.04 -2.09
C GLY A 95 -5.83 37.18 -2.64
N ARG A 96 -4.83 37.13 -1.76
CA ARG A 96 -3.43 37.20 -2.19
C ARG A 96 -3.02 35.90 -2.88
N GLN A 97 -2.21 36.01 -3.92
CA GLN A 97 -1.68 34.88 -4.63
C GLN A 97 -0.67 34.11 -3.76
N GLY A 98 -0.90 32.81 -3.57
CA GLY A 98 0.03 31.91 -2.91
C GLY A 98 1.20 31.55 -3.82
N ALA A 99 2.23 30.94 -3.24
CA ALA A 99 3.36 30.35 -3.98
C ALA A 99 3.66 28.97 -3.43
N LEU A 100 4.04 28.07 -4.33
CA LEU A 100 4.61 26.77 -3.98
C LEU A 100 6.08 26.99 -3.60
N ARG A 101 6.49 26.43 -2.47
CA ARG A 101 7.88 26.42 -2.04
C ARG A 101 8.44 25.02 -2.06
N PHE A 102 9.53 24.82 -2.75
CA PHE A 102 10.24 23.54 -2.76
C PHE A 102 11.75 23.77 -2.82
N ARG A 103 12.50 22.74 -2.47
CA ARG A 103 13.94 22.79 -2.44
C ARG A 103 14.52 22.15 -3.69
N ALA A 104 15.34 22.88 -4.41
CA ALA A 104 16.06 22.38 -5.58
C ALA A 104 17.47 22.98 -5.60
N GLY A 105 18.48 22.14 -5.82
CA GLY A 105 19.88 22.59 -5.85
C GLY A 105 20.35 23.29 -4.56
N GLY A 106 19.84 22.88 -3.39
CA GLY A 106 20.18 23.49 -2.11
C GLY A 106 19.48 24.83 -1.82
N ARG A 107 18.64 25.33 -2.70
CA ARG A 107 17.92 26.60 -2.54
C ARG A 107 16.42 26.36 -2.45
N PHE A 108 15.70 27.28 -1.82
CA PHE A 108 14.25 27.35 -1.89
C PHE A 108 13.84 28.08 -3.17
N ILE A 109 12.96 27.44 -3.94
CA ILE A 109 12.39 27.98 -5.16
C ILE A 109 10.90 28.21 -4.92
N TYR A 110 10.39 29.34 -5.42
CA TYR A 110 8.99 29.74 -5.35
C TYR A 110 8.38 29.81 -6.72
N ARG A 111 7.24 29.13 -6.93
CA ARG A 111 6.52 29.09 -8.21
C ARG A 111 5.01 29.17 -7.97
N LYS A 112 4.29 29.77 -8.90
CA LYS A 112 2.82 29.80 -8.91
C LYS A 112 2.26 28.42 -9.24
N GLN A 113 2.93 27.70 -10.11
CA GLN A 113 2.60 26.35 -10.52
C GLN A 113 3.86 25.56 -10.88
N VAL A 114 3.75 24.25 -10.81
CA VAL A 114 4.80 23.31 -11.18
C VAL A 114 4.19 22.17 -11.97
N ASN A 115 4.85 21.80 -13.08
CA ASN A 115 4.51 20.59 -13.80
C ASN A 115 5.14 19.40 -13.06
N TRP A 116 4.28 18.62 -12.41
CA TRP A 116 4.73 17.43 -11.72
C TRP A 116 4.69 16.22 -12.66
N PRO A 117 5.81 15.49 -12.86
CA PRO A 117 5.91 14.43 -13.85
C PRO A 117 5.19 13.14 -13.44
N GLY A 118 4.56 13.10 -12.29
CA GLY A 118 3.95 11.89 -11.75
C GLY A 118 4.93 11.01 -10.98
N THR A 119 4.45 9.86 -10.56
CA THR A 119 5.23 8.85 -9.84
C THR A 119 5.09 7.51 -10.54
N LYS A 120 6.22 6.85 -10.82
CA LYS A 120 6.21 5.48 -11.33
C LYS A 120 5.69 4.52 -10.25
N PRO A 121 4.83 3.54 -10.60
CA PRO A 121 4.33 2.58 -9.63
C PRO A 121 5.46 1.72 -9.05
N ARG A 122 5.36 1.47 -7.76
CA ARG A 122 6.23 0.56 -7.00
C ARG A 122 5.36 -0.35 -6.13
N PRO A 123 4.75 -1.40 -6.70
CA PRO A 123 3.71 -2.19 -6.04
C PRO A 123 4.30 -3.21 -5.05
N TRP A 124 4.93 -2.74 -3.98
CA TRP A 124 5.64 -3.59 -3.01
C TRP A 124 4.72 -4.57 -2.28
N LEU A 125 3.47 -4.22 -1.99
CA LEU A 125 2.51 -5.12 -1.33
C LEU A 125 2.09 -6.25 -2.28
N THR A 126 1.73 -5.92 -3.50
CA THR A 126 1.37 -6.90 -4.53
C THR A 126 2.55 -7.81 -4.85
N THR A 127 3.74 -7.26 -4.99
CA THR A 127 4.96 -8.05 -5.23
C THR A 127 5.27 -8.98 -4.07
N ALA A 128 5.12 -8.51 -2.82
CA ALA A 128 5.29 -9.35 -1.63
C ALA A 128 4.31 -10.52 -1.63
N MET A 129 3.04 -10.26 -1.92
CA MET A 129 2.01 -11.30 -1.99
C MET A 129 2.30 -12.32 -3.10
N ILE A 130 2.67 -11.86 -4.28
CA ILE A 130 3.03 -12.75 -5.42
C ILE A 130 4.20 -13.66 -5.08
N GLN A 131 5.20 -13.17 -4.36
CA GLN A 131 6.37 -13.95 -3.96
C GLN A 131 6.08 -14.95 -2.84
N VAL A 132 5.16 -14.63 -1.93
CA VAL A 132 4.86 -15.44 -0.74
C VAL A 132 3.73 -16.44 -0.97
N ALA A 133 2.70 -16.08 -1.71
CA ALA A 133 1.49 -16.89 -1.87
C ALA A 133 1.75 -18.34 -2.31
N PRO A 134 2.58 -18.62 -3.32
CA PRO A 134 2.85 -20.00 -3.75
C PRO A 134 3.49 -20.88 -2.67
N GLN A 135 4.28 -20.29 -1.78
CA GLN A 135 4.96 -21.01 -0.69
C GLN A 135 3.99 -21.54 0.35
N TYR A 136 2.80 -20.95 0.44
CA TYR A 136 1.74 -21.31 1.39
C TYR A 136 0.52 -21.97 0.72
N GLY A 137 0.62 -22.29 -0.58
CA GLY A 137 -0.44 -22.95 -1.32
C GLY A 137 -1.61 -22.07 -1.72
N PHE A 138 -1.42 -20.74 -1.75
CA PHE A 138 -2.43 -19.79 -2.21
C PHE A 138 -2.27 -19.50 -3.71
N GLU A 139 -3.38 -19.41 -4.41
CA GLU A 139 -3.45 -18.93 -5.78
C GLU A 139 -3.68 -17.43 -5.82
N ILE A 140 -3.08 -16.79 -6.82
CA ILE A 140 -3.27 -15.37 -7.08
C ILE A 140 -4.32 -15.24 -8.17
N VAL A 141 -5.50 -14.72 -7.83
CA VAL A 141 -6.66 -14.64 -8.73
C VAL A 141 -6.91 -13.25 -9.28
N ASP A 142 -6.46 -12.21 -8.59
CA ASP A 142 -6.69 -10.81 -8.97
C ASP A 142 -5.50 -9.96 -8.55
N VAL A 143 -4.81 -9.43 -9.51
CA VAL A 143 -3.54 -8.70 -9.27
C VAL A 143 -3.64 -7.25 -9.73
#